data_2ab01a7bf7bcec7205fc4f2e6601ceec
#
_entry.id   2ab01a7bf7bcec7205fc4f2e6601ceec
#
_cell.length_a   1.000
_cell.length_b   1.000
_cell.length_c   1.000
_cell.angle_alpha   90.00
_cell.angle_beta   90.00
_cell.angle_gamma   90.00
#
_symmetry.space_group_name_H-M   'P 1'
#
loop_
_entity.id
_entity.type
_entity.pdbx_description
1 polymer ?
#
loop_
_entity_poly.entity_id
_entity_poly.type
_entity_poly.pdbx_seq_one_letter_code
_entity_poly.pdbx_strand_id
1 'polypeptide(L)'
;MLTVYRASAGAGKTHKLTGEYLTLLFTGPGAFRRILAVTFTNKATDEMKTRIVDELYNLASGRKSDYVELLKSAYSLTEIQVRKQAAQILIDILHDYSAFNISTIDRFFQQTMRAFTREIGLQGGYGIEMDQELVLTTAIDNLLSDLEKPESKDLLGWLLRFAEDKIESGGEWNLRKDIMALSREVFKESYKAFSEAVGRDIEDKKALEDYKNELYGIIRSVEATAKELGERGLAILNKYGLKVTDFKGGSRSPLTLLDRLVQGEMKEPSATFIGLADNCLLYTSP
;
A
#
# COMPACT_ATOMS: atom_id res chain seq x y z
N MET A 1 -28.54 -7.67 -4.93
CA MET A 1 -28.47 -7.63 -3.46
C MET A 1 -27.04 -7.98 -3.06
N LEU A 2 -26.37 -7.18 -2.22
CA LEU A 2 -25.02 -7.46 -1.70
C LEU A 2 -25.15 -8.13 -0.34
N THR A 3 -24.52 -9.30 -0.16
CA THR A 3 -24.46 -10.00 1.13
C THR A 3 -23.02 -10.06 1.60
N VAL A 4 -22.73 -9.56 2.81
CA VAL A 4 -21.40 -9.52 3.40
C VAL A 4 -21.33 -10.48 4.59
N TYR A 5 -20.42 -11.45 4.53
CA TYR A 5 -20.14 -12.38 5.62
C TYR A 5 -18.88 -11.98 6.38
N ARG A 6 -19.02 -11.59 7.63
CA ARG A 6 -17.88 -11.34 8.52
C ARG A 6 -17.58 -12.61 9.32
N ALA A 7 -16.35 -13.11 9.23
CA ALA A 7 -15.94 -14.31 9.95
C ALA A 7 -14.44 -14.29 10.24
N SER A 8 -14.06 -14.73 11.44
CA SER A 8 -12.67 -14.95 11.85
C SER A 8 -12.04 -16.17 11.15
N ALA A 9 -10.73 -16.37 11.31
CA ALA A 9 -10.08 -17.59 10.85
C ALA A 9 -10.71 -18.82 11.52
N GLY A 10 -10.95 -19.89 10.77
CA GLY A 10 -11.59 -21.12 11.28
C GLY A 10 -13.12 -21.07 11.45
N ALA A 11 -13.78 -19.93 11.23
CA ALA A 11 -15.23 -19.76 11.46
C ALA A 11 -16.15 -20.33 10.36
N GLY A 12 -15.71 -21.29 9.56
CA GLY A 12 -16.54 -21.96 8.56
C GLY A 12 -16.83 -21.14 7.29
N LYS A 13 -16.04 -20.09 6.98
CA LYS A 13 -16.24 -19.24 5.77
C LYS A 13 -16.36 -20.07 4.50
N THR A 14 -15.45 -21.01 4.30
CA THR A 14 -15.42 -21.85 3.09
C THR A 14 -16.64 -22.75 3.02
N HIS A 15 -17.08 -23.30 4.15
CA HIS A 15 -18.31 -24.09 4.24
C HIS A 15 -19.52 -23.27 3.81
N LYS A 16 -19.66 -22.04 4.34
CA LYS A 16 -20.77 -21.16 3.97
C LYS A 16 -20.75 -20.79 2.49
N LEU A 17 -19.56 -20.41 1.95
CA LEU A 17 -19.40 -20.10 0.53
C LEU A 17 -19.74 -21.31 -0.38
N THR A 18 -19.32 -22.52 0.00
CA THR A 18 -19.68 -23.73 -0.73
C THR A 18 -21.20 -23.92 -0.75
N GLY A 19 -21.88 -23.71 0.38
CA GLY A 19 -23.34 -23.79 0.45
C GLY A 19 -24.05 -22.76 -0.44
N GLU A 20 -23.58 -21.51 -0.43
CA GLU A 20 -24.11 -20.46 -1.31
C GLU A 20 -23.88 -20.81 -2.79
N TYR A 21 -22.67 -21.29 -3.13
CA TYR A 21 -22.37 -21.70 -4.50
C TYR A 21 -23.25 -22.87 -4.96
N LEU A 22 -23.42 -23.90 -4.13
CA LEU A 22 -24.32 -25.03 -4.41
C LEU A 22 -25.74 -24.53 -4.58
N THR A 23 -26.20 -23.63 -3.73
CA THR A 23 -27.56 -23.05 -3.86
C THR A 23 -27.71 -22.37 -5.22
N LEU A 24 -26.72 -21.55 -5.64
CA LEU A 24 -26.76 -20.93 -6.97
C LEU A 24 -26.76 -21.95 -8.13
N LEU A 25 -26.04 -23.07 -8.00
CA LEU A 25 -26.05 -24.13 -9.02
C LEU A 25 -27.42 -24.74 -9.23
N PHE A 26 -28.19 -24.82 -8.17
CA PHE A 26 -29.54 -25.41 -8.21
C PHE A 26 -30.63 -24.48 -8.77
N THR A 27 -30.31 -23.24 -9.14
CA THR A 27 -31.26 -22.30 -9.75
C THR A 27 -31.78 -22.75 -11.12
N GLY A 28 -31.04 -23.60 -11.83
CA GLY A 28 -31.48 -24.13 -13.12
C GLY A 28 -30.33 -24.72 -13.97
N PRO A 29 -30.69 -25.32 -15.11
CA PRO A 29 -29.74 -25.94 -16.02
C PRO A 29 -28.66 -24.91 -16.48
N GLY A 30 -27.39 -25.32 -16.48
CA GLY A 30 -26.28 -24.51 -16.93
C GLY A 30 -25.98 -23.27 -16.05
N ALA A 31 -26.54 -23.21 -14.83
CA ALA A 31 -26.31 -22.09 -13.90
C ALA A 31 -24.80 -21.82 -13.65
N PHE A 32 -23.96 -22.86 -13.61
CA PHE A 32 -22.51 -22.75 -13.38
C PHE A 32 -21.80 -21.83 -14.38
N ARG A 33 -22.32 -21.66 -15.61
CA ARG A 33 -21.77 -20.77 -16.63
C ARG A 33 -21.96 -19.29 -16.31
N ARG A 34 -22.90 -18.98 -15.42
CA ARG A 34 -23.26 -17.61 -15.02
C ARG A 34 -22.83 -17.25 -13.61
N ILE A 35 -22.14 -18.16 -12.94
CA ILE A 35 -21.64 -17.96 -11.58
C ILE A 35 -20.11 -17.72 -11.69
N LEU A 36 -19.66 -16.64 -11.12
CA LEU A 36 -18.25 -16.35 -10.95
C LEU A 36 -17.89 -16.44 -9.46
N ALA A 37 -16.88 -17.22 -9.13
CA ALA A 37 -16.26 -17.19 -7.82
C ALA A 37 -14.79 -16.80 -7.96
N VAL A 38 -14.31 -15.86 -7.12
CA VAL A 38 -12.94 -15.40 -7.15
C VAL A 38 -12.26 -15.58 -5.80
N THR A 39 -10.96 -15.91 -5.84
CA THR A 39 -10.11 -16.13 -4.68
C THR A 39 -8.82 -15.35 -4.82
N PHE A 40 -8.03 -15.25 -3.75
CA PHE A 40 -6.73 -14.58 -3.80
C PHE A 40 -5.60 -15.48 -4.30
N THR A 41 -5.69 -16.80 -4.12
CA THR A 41 -4.60 -17.72 -4.45
C THR A 41 -5.06 -18.87 -5.32
N ASN A 42 -4.16 -19.42 -6.15
CA ASN A 42 -4.44 -20.61 -6.95
C ASN A 42 -4.81 -21.80 -6.06
N LYS A 43 -4.12 -21.98 -4.93
CA LYS A 43 -4.44 -23.03 -3.96
C LYS A 43 -5.88 -22.95 -3.46
N ALA A 44 -6.35 -21.75 -3.08
CA ALA A 44 -7.74 -21.56 -2.64
C ALA A 44 -8.75 -21.80 -3.78
N THR A 45 -8.38 -21.46 -5.03
CA THR A 45 -9.18 -21.77 -6.21
C THR A 45 -9.35 -23.28 -6.39
N ASP A 46 -8.26 -24.03 -6.32
CA ASP A 46 -8.27 -25.48 -6.50
C ASP A 46 -9.03 -26.19 -5.35
N GLU A 47 -8.80 -25.77 -4.11
CA GLU A 47 -9.53 -26.26 -2.96
C GLU A 47 -11.05 -26.01 -3.09
N MET A 48 -11.45 -24.85 -3.58
CA MET A 48 -12.88 -24.53 -3.77
C MET A 48 -13.49 -25.36 -4.89
N LYS A 49 -12.80 -25.53 -6.03
CA LYS A 49 -13.25 -26.38 -7.13
C LYS A 49 -13.43 -27.81 -6.68
N THR A 50 -12.41 -28.37 -6.05
CA THR A 50 -12.44 -29.75 -5.54
C THR A 50 -13.60 -29.95 -4.59
N ARG A 51 -13.77 -29.05 -3.62
CA ARG A 51 -14.84 -29.14 -2.63
C ARG A 51 -16.24 -29.11 -3.26
N ILE A 52 -16.48 -28.22 -4.24
CA ILE A 52 -17.79 -28.16 -4.92
C ILE A 52 -18.07 -29.42 -5.72
N VAL A 53 -17.07 -29.94 -6.44
CA VAL A 53 -17.20 -31.19 -7.21
C VAL A 53 -17.43 -32.39 -6.29
N ASP A 54 -16.69 -32.49 -5.19
CA ASP A 54 -16.85 -33.56 -4.19
C ASP A 54 -18.23 -33.52 -3.54
N GLU A 55 -18.72 -32.32 -3.18
CA GLU A 55 -20.06 -32.20 -2.60
C GLU A 55 -21.18 -32.54 -3.59
N LEU A 56 -21.05 -32.14 -4.85
CA LEU A 56 -21.99 -32.56 -5.90
C LEU A 56 -21.97 -34.09 -6.07
N TYR A 57 -20.77 -34.71 -6.01
CA TYR A 57 -20.66 -36.17 -6.07
C TYR A 57 -21.27 -36.84 -4.85
N ASN A 58 -21.06 -36.31 -3.64
CA ASN A 58 -21.66 -36.82 -2.41
C ASN A 58 -23.21 -36.74 -2.47
N LEU A 59 -23.74 -35.60 -2.90
CA LEU A 59 -25.18 -35.39 -3.10
C LEU A 59 -25.74 -36.35 -4.13
N ALA A 60 -25.08 -36.51 -5.28
CA ALA A 60 -25.52 -37.40 -6.37
C ALA A 60 -25.50 -38.86 -5.95
N SER A 61 -24.49 -39.30 -5.23
CA SER A 61 -24.30 -40.68 -4.76
C SER A 61 -25.11 -41.03 -3.52
N GLY A 62 -25.81 -40.07 -2.92
CA GLY A 62 -26.50 -40.24 -1.67
C GLY A 62 -25.63 -40.47 -0.44
N ARG A 63 -24.35 -40.00 -0.52
CA ARG A 63 -23.47 -39.97 0.63
C ARG A 63 -23.85 -38.83 1.57
N LYS A 64 -23.33 -38.90 2.80
CA LYS A 64 -23.57 -37.83 3.78
C LYS A 64 -22.99 -36.50 3.27
N SER A 65 -23.84 -35.49 3.20
CA SER A 65 -23.48 -34.11 2.89
C SER A 65 -24.25 -33.17 3.80
N ASP A 66 -23.56 -32.14 4.31
CA ASP A 66 -24.15 -31.13 5.20
C ASP A 66 -25.10 -30.19 4.44
N TYR A 67 -25.12 -30.24 3.11
CA TYR A 67 -25.91 -29.33 2.27
C TYR A 67 -27.26 -29.89 1.80
N VAL A 68 -27.59 -31.16 2.11
CA VAL A 68 -28.88 -31.79 1.71
C VAL A 68 -30.05 -30.98 2.22
N GLU A 69 -30.07 -30.70 3.54
CA GLU A 69 -31.20 -29.99 4.15
C GLU A 69 -31.27 -28.51 3.69
N LEU A 70 -30.11 -27.88 3.45
CA LEU A 70 -30.07 -26.55 2.86
C LEU A 70 -30.75 -26.48 1.51
N LEU A 71 -30.44 -27.43 0.61
CA LEU A 71 -31.02 -27.49 -0.75
C LEU A 71 -32.48 -27.88 -0.75
N LYS A 72 -32.87 -28.83 0.11
CA LYS A 72 -34.27 -29.20 0.29
C LYS A 72 -35.13 -28.01 0.72
N SER A 73 -34.65 -27.25 1.70
CA SER A 73 -35.41 -26.09 2.20
C SER A 73 -35.41 -24.93 1.21
N ALA A 74 -34.28 -24.66 0.52
CA ALA A 74 -34.18 -23.56 -0.42
C ALA A 74 -35.08 -23.71 -1.66
N TYR A 75 -35.27 -24.95 -2.13
CA TYR A 75 -35.98 -25.23 -3.39
C TYR A 75 -37.23 -26.11 -3.21
N SER A 76 -37.63 -26.44 -1.98
CA SER A 76 -38.72 -27.34 -1.68
C SER A 76 -38.63 -28.70 -2.40
N LEU A 77 -37.40 -29.23 -2.48
CA LEU A 77 -37.08 -30.48 -3.17
C LEU A 77 -37.11 -31.67 -2.20
N THR A 78 -37.47 -32.85 -2.74
CA THR A 78 -37.23 -34.12 -2.05
C THR A 78 -35.76 -34.52 -2.18
N GLU A 79 -35.28 -35.38 -1.29
CA GLU A 79 -33.90 -35.88 -1.35
C GLU A 79 -33.59 -36.57 -2.69
N ILE A 80 -34.53 -37.31 -3.25
CA ILE A 80 -34.39 -37.95 -4.57
C ILE A 80 -34.20 -36.92 -5.68
N GLN A 81 -34.92 -35.81 -5.61
CA GLN A 81 -34.77 -34.71 -6.59
C GLN A 81 -33.45 -34.01 -6.45
N VAL A 82 -32.97 -33.76 -5.21
CA VAL A 82 -31.64 -33.20 -4.95
C VAL A 82 -30.57 -34.09 -5.55
N ARG A 83 -30.61 -35.40 -5.32
CA ARG A 83 -29.63 -36.36 -5.89
C ARG A 83 -29.62 -36.32 -7.42
N LYS A 84 -30.81 -36.37 -8.05
CA LYS A 84 -30.90 -36.34 -9.52
C LYS A 84 -30.38 -35.06 -10.10
N GLN A 85 -30.71 -33.92 -9.49
CA GLN A 85 -30.27 -32.61 -9.95
C GLN A 85 -28.76 -32.43 -9.73
N ALA A 86 -28.20 -32.85 -8.59
CA ALA A 86 -26.78 -32.84 -8.33
C ALA A 86 -25.99 -33.68 -9.34
N ALA A 87 -26.52 -34.88 -9.69
CA ALA A 87 -25.90 -35.72 -10.71
C ALA A 87 -25.85 -35.04 -12.08
N GLN A 88 -26.94 -34.39 -12.49
CA GLN A 88 -27.01 -33.68 -13.75
C GLN A 88 -26.04 -32.48 -13.76
N ILE A 89 -26.05 -31.66 -12.70
CA ILE A 89 -25.09 -30.51 -12.58
C ILE A 89 -23.66 -30.98 -12.64
N LEU A 90 -23.31 -32.06 -11.96
CA LEU A 90 -21.93 -32.61 -11.99
C LEU A 90 -21.54 -33.05 -13.40
N ILE A 91 -22.41 -33.77 -14.10
CA ILE A 91 -22.21 -34.18 -15.50
C ILE A 91 -22.00 -32.95 -16.38
N ASP A 92 -22.84 -31.93 -16.27
CA ASP A 92 -22.77 -30.72 -17.07
C ASP A 92 -21.46 -29.95 -16.84
N ILE A 93 -21.01 -29.83 -15.58
CA ILE A 93 -19.73 -29.22 -15.24
C ILE A 93 -18.56 -30.01 -15.82
N LEU A 94 -18.56 -31.35 -15.71
CA LEU A 94 -17.49 -32.18 -16.23
C LEU A 94 -17.40 -32.16 -17.76
N HIS A 95 -18.52 -32.02 -18.44
CA HIS A 95 -18.58 -31.88 -19.90
C HIS A 95 -18.09 -30.52 -20.40
N ASP A 96 -18.29 -29.46 -19.62
CA ASP A 96 -17.87 -28.10 -19.96
C ASP A 96 -17.14 -27.43 -18.79
N TYR A 97 -16.02 -28.08 -18.40
CA TYR A 97 -15.24 -27.65 -17.25
C TYR A 97 -14.61 -26.25 -17.42
N SER A 98 -14.41 -25.83 -18.67
CA SER A 98 -13.88 -24.50 -18.99
C SER A 98 -14.84 -23.37 -18.58
N ALA A 99 -16.14 -23.63 -18.57
CA ALA A 99 -17.17 -22.69 -18.15
C ALA A 99 -17.43 -22.70 -16.64
N PHE A 100 -16.74 -23.56 -15.88
CA PHE A 100 -16.79 -23.59 -14.42
C PHE A 100 -15.88 -22.50 -13.84
N ASN A 101 -16.42 -21.26 -13.76
CA ASN A 101 -15.68 -20.04 -13.51
C ASN A 101 -15.34 -19.84 -12.03
N ILE A 102 -14.36 -20.57 -11.55
CA ILE A 102 -13.70 -20.31 -10.27
C ILE A 102 -12.24 -20.00 -10.57
N SER A 103 -11.76 -18.80 -10.22
CA SER A 103 -10.43 -18.34 -10.56
C SER A 103 -9.87 -17.41 -9.50
N THR A 104 -8.59 -17.03 -9.63
CA THR A 104 -8.05 -15.93 -8.85
C THR A 104 -8.58 -14.60 -9.39
N ILE A 105 -8.57 -13.57 -8.53
CA ILE A 105 -8.95 -12.20 -8.91
C ILE A 105 -8.13 -11.74 -10.11
N ASP A 106 -6.81 -11.93 -10.06
CA ASP A 106 -5.91 -11.54 -11.15
C ASP A 106 -6.24 -12.23 -12.47
N ARG A 107 -6.52 -13.54 -12.42
CA ARG A 107 -6.90 -14.29 -13.62
C ARG A 107 -8.21 -13.78 -14.22
N PHE A 108 -9.19 -13.46 -13.38
CA PHE A 108 -10.43 -12.86 -13.84
C PHE A 108 -10.20 -11.53 -14.55
N PHE A 109 -9.41 -10.62 -13.94
CA PHE A 109 -9.09 -9.34 -14.57
C PHE A 109 -8.29 -9.52 -15.86
N GLN A 110 -7.32 -10.43 -15.90
CA GLN A 110 -6.58 -10.74 -17.12
C GLN A 110 -7.49 -11.22 -18.26
N GLN A 111 -8.44 -12.12 -17.95
CA GLN A 111 -9.41 -12.59 -18.94
C GLN A 111 -10.31 -11.45 -19.43
N THR A 112 -10.78 -10.61 -18.51
CA THR A 112 -11.60 -9.42 -18.84
C THR A 112 -10.82 -8.46 -19.72
N MET A 113 -9.58 -8.11 -19.36
CA MET A 113 -8.73 -7.24 -20.18
C MET A 113 -8.49 -7.82 -21.57
N ARG A 114 -8.25 -9.13 -21.68
CA ARG A 114 -8.10 -9.78 -22.99
C ARG A 114 -9.36 -9.72 -23.84
N ALA A 115 -10.53 -9.84 -23.22
CA ALA A 115 -11.81 -9.72 -23.92
C ALA A 115 -12.05 -8.30 -24.44
N PHE A 116 -11.60 -7.28 -23.71
CA PHE A 116 -11.77 -5.86 -24.06
C PHE A 116 -10.51 -5.20 -24.63
N THR A 117 -9.56 -6.00 -25.14
CA THR A 117 -8.26 -5.51 -25.66
C THR A 117 -8.42 -4.38 -26.68
N ARG A 118 -9.41 -4.48 -27.57
CA ARG A 118 -9.65 -3.47 -28.62
C ARG A 118 -10.21 -2.18 -28.05
N GLU A 119 -11.14 -2.28 -27.10
CA GLU A 119 -11.81 -1.14 -26.47
C GLU A 119 -10.84 -0.31 -25.60
N ILE A 120 -9.86 -0.97 -24.98
CA ILE A 120 -8.84 -0.30 -24.16
C ILE A 120 -7.58 0.10 -24.96
N GLY A 121 -7.58 -0.11 -26.28
CA GLY A 121 -6.49 0.32 -27.17
C GLY A 121 -5.20 -0.49 -27.05
N LEU A 122 -5.23 -1.69 -26.46
CA LEU A 122 -4.07 -2.57 -26.37
C LEU A 122 -3.89 -3.37 -27.67
N GLN A 123 -2.64 -3.60 -28.05
CA GLN A 123 -2.30 -4.49 -29.16
C GLN A 123 -2.48 -5.96 -28.76
N GLY A 124 -2.92 -6.79 -29.69
CA GLY A 124 -3.02 -8.23 -29.46
C GLY A 124 -1.66 -8.84 -29.10
N GLY A 125 -1.64 -9.71 -28.10
CA GLY A 125 -0.40 -10.39 -27.67
C GLY A 125 0.40 -9.62 -26.60
N TYR A 126 -0.16 -8.59 -25.96
CA TYR A 126 0.50 -7.90 -24.85
C TYR A 126 0.81 -8.86 -23.68
N GLY A 127 1.98 -8.66 -23.06
CA GLY A 127 2.35 -9.31 -21.80
C GLY A 127 1.88 -8.49 -20.60
N ILE A 128 1.63 -9.17 -19.50
CA ILE A 128 1.35 -8.52 -18.22
C ILE A 128 2.55 -8.78 -17.31
N GLU A 129 3.22 -7.70 -16.87
CA GLU A 129 4.25 -7.79 -15.86
C GLU A 129 3.65 -7.55 -14.48
N MET A 130 3.87 -8.47 -13.56
CA MET A 130 3.35 -8.40 -12.18
C MET A 130 4.40 -7.86 -11.20
N ASP A 131 5.67 -7.88 -11.60
CA ASP A 131 6.76 -7.35 -10.80
C ASP A 131 6.88 -5.83 -10.97
N GLN A 132 6.26 -5.09 -10.03
CA GLN A 132 6.28 -3.63 -10.02
C GLN A 132 7.71 -3.07 -9.88
N GLU A 133 8.58 -3.75 -9.13
CA GLU A 133 9.97 -3.30 -8.95
C GLU A 133 10.75 -3.42 -10.26
N LEU A 134 10.54 -4.47 -11.02
CA LEU A 134 11.13 -4.65 -12.34
C LEU A 134 10.67 -3.55 -13.31
N VAL A 135 9.37 -3.26 -13.33
CA VAL A 135 8.80 -2.20 -14.18
C VAL A 135 9.39 -0.84 -13.81
N LEU A 136 9.42 -0.48 -12.51
CA LEU A 136 10.00 0.77 -12.04
C LEU A 136 11.48 0.88 -12.35
N THR A 137 12.24 -0.20 -12.09
CA THR A 137 13.67 -0.25 -12.39
C THR A 137 13.93 0.02 -13.86
N THR A 138 13.21 -0.68 -14.74
CA THR A 138 13.34 -0.50 -16.19
C THR A 138 12.95 0.89 -16.63
N ALA A 139 11.87 1.46 -16.09
CA ALA A 139 11.44 2.82 -16.41
C ALA A 139 12.47 3.87 -15.99
N ILE A 140 13.07 3.72 -14.80
CA ILE A 140 14.10 4.62 -14.29
C ILE A 140 15.39 4.51 -15.11
N ASP A 141 15.80 3.30 -15.47
CA ASP A 141 16.98 3.09 -16.31
C ASP A 141 16.80 3.73 -17.70
N ASN A 142 15.63 3.61 -18.28
CA ASN A 142 15.30 4.28 -19.53
C ASN A 142 15.29 5.81 -19.36
N LEU A 143 14.67 6.33 -18.28
CA LEU A 143 14.65 7.76 -17.98
C LEU A 143 16.09 8.32 -17.85
N LEU A 144 16.95 7.64 -17.11
CA LEU A 144 18.34 8.07 -16.92
C LEU A 144 19.16 7.98 -18.21
N SER A 145 18.92 6.96 -19.06
CA SER A 145 19.54 6.86 -20.38
C SER A 145 19.08 7.97 -21.32
N ASP A 146 17.82 8.41 -21.20
CA ASP A 146 17.23 9.46 -22.03
C ASP A 146 17.66 10.88 -21.62
N LEU A 147 18.39 11.06 -20.49
CA LEU A 147 18.91 12.37 -20.08
C LEU A 147 19.95 12.94 -21.04
N GLU A 148 20.60 12.12 -21.86
CA GLU A 148 21.53 12.57 -22.88
C GLU A 148 20.84 13.23 -24.10
N LYS A 149 19.52 13.04 -24.23
CA LYS A 149 18.75 13.60 -25.33
C LYS A 149 18.56 15.12 -25.17
N PRO A 150 18.56 15.88 -26.28
CA PRO A 150 18.37 17.34 -26.24
C PRO A 150 17.07 17.79 -25.55
N GLU A 151 16.03 16.96 -25.62
CA GLU A 151 14.70 17.20 -25.06
C GLU A 151 14.69 17.10 -23.54
N SER A 152 15.64 16.37 -22.95
CA SER A 152 15.76 16.12 -21.52
C SER A 152 16.64 17.11 -20.76
N LYS A 153 17.14 18.17 -21.41
CA LYS A 153 18.06 19.14 -20.80
C LYS A 153 17.52 19.79 -19.53
N ASP A 154 16.23 20.12 -19.51
CA ASP A 154 15.61 20.73 -18.33
C ASP A 154 15.57 19.76 -17.17
N LEU A 155 15.23 18.49 -17.43
CA LEU A 155 15.21 17.43 -16.43
C LEU A 155 16.62 17.14 -15.90
N LEU A 156 17.61 17.07 -16.79
CA LEU A 156 19.01 16.91 -16.41
C LEU A 156 19.47 18.05 -15.49
N GLY A 157 19.18 19.31 -15.86
CA GLY A 157 19.52 20.47 -15.04
C GLY A 157 18.85 20.45 -13.68
N TRP A 158 17.63 19.92 -13.58
CA TRP A 158 16.92 19.78 -12.31
C TRP A 158 17.52 18.67 -11.44
N LEU A 159 17.85 17.53 -12.01
CA LEU A 159 18.49 16.41 -11.31
C LEU A 159 19.91 16.76 -10.84
N LEU A 160 20.67 17.54 -11.60
CA LEU A 160 21.98 18.01 -11.18
C LEU A 160 21.89 18.92 -9.95
N ARG A 161 20.99 19.90 -9.96
CA ARG A 161 20.76 20.76 -8.77
C ARG A 161 20.32 19.94 -7.55
N PHE A 162 19.45 18.97 -7.76
CA PHE A 162 19.04 18.08 -6.66
C PHE A 162 20.22 17.26 -6.11
N ALA A 163 21.11 16.78 -6.98
CA ALA A 163 22.33 16.09 -6.56
C ALA A 163 23.28 17.01 -5.78
N GLU A 164 23.47 18.26 -6.24
CA GLU A 164 24.27 19.28 -5.58
C GLU A 164 23.72 19.59 -4.18
N ASP A 165 22.42 19.93 -4.07
CA ASP A 165 21.74 20.18 -2.78
C ASP A 165 21.94 19.01 -1.80
N LYS A 166 21.89 17.78 -2.32
CA LYS A 166 22.04 16.57 -1.52
C LYS A 166 23.46 16.36 -1.02
N ILE A 167 24.47 16.62 -1.85
CA ILE A 167 25.90 16.56 -1.48
C ILE A 167 26.22 17.62 -0.43
N GLU A 168 25.70 18.84 -0.62
CA GLU A 168 25.90 19.95 0.34
C GLU A 168 25.31 19.64 1.71
N SER A 169 24.17 18.91 1.74
CA SER A 169 23.53 18.44 2.98
C SER A 169 24.19 17.19 3.60
N GLY A 170 25.27 16.66 3.02
CA GLY A 170 26.00 15.48 3.49
C GLY A 170 25.34 14.14 3.12
N GLY A 171 24.45 14.13 2.14
CA GLY A 171 23.78 12.94 1.63
C GLY A 171 24.54 12.23 0.51
N GLU A 172 24.05 11.05 0.12
CA GLU A 172 24.58 10.29 -1.02
C GLU A 172 24.15 10.92 -2.35
N TRP A 173 25.06 10.97 -3.32
CA TRP A 173 24.78 11.45 -4.69
C TRP A 173 23.95 10.47 -5.54
N ASN A 174 23.64 9.25 -5.04
CA ASN A 174 22.91 8.23 -5.76
C ASN A 174 21.43 8.58 -5.93
N LEU A 175 21.14 9.34 -6.97
CA LEU A 175 19.78 9.79 -7.31
C LEU A 175 18.82 8.64 -7.64
N ARG A 176 19.35 7.51 -8.15
CA ARG A 176 18.51 6.37 -8.53
C ARG A 176 17.66 5.85 -7.38
N LYS A 177 18.25 5.80 -6.18
CA LYS A 177 17.57 5.36 -4.96
C LYS A 177 16.40 6.29 -4.59
N ASP A 178 16.61 7.59 -4.74
CA ASP A 178 15.59 8.59 -4.40
C ASP A 178 14.46 8.61 -5.43
N ILE A 179 14.80 8.54 -6.73
CA ILE A 179 13.83 8.43 -7.83
C ILE A 179 13.01 7.15 -7.65
N MET A 180 13.63 6.02 -7.29
CA MET A 180 12.94 4.77 -7.02
C MET A 180 11.96 4.92 -5.84
N ALA A 181 12.38 5.54 -4.74
CA ALA A 181 11.53 5.77 -3.58
C ALA A 181 10.32 6.63 -3.93
N LEU A 182 10.51 7.71 -4.68
CA LEU A 182 9.42 8.57 -5.17
C LEU A 182 8.50 7.83 -6.13
N SER A 183 9.07 7.06 -7.06
CA SER A 183 8.30 6.32 -8.07
C SER A 183 7.36 5.27 -7.47
N ARG A 184 7.74 4.67 -6.35
CA ARG A 184 6.86 3.75 -5.61
C ARG A 184 5.58 4.41 -5.12
N GLU A 185 5.62 5.71 -4.82
CA GLU A 185 4.42 6.45 -4.38
C GLU A 185 3.33 6.49 -5.45
N VAL A 186 3.71 6.50 -6.74
CA VAL A 186 2.77 6.54 -7.89
C VAL A 186 1.84 5.30 -7.92
N PHE A 187 2.30 4.15 -7.38
CA PHE A 187 1.50 2.93 -7.33
C PHE A 187 0.57 2.86 -6.12
N LYS A 188 0.70 3.75 -5.15
CA LYS A 188 -0.17 3.75 -3.97
C LYS A 188 -1.59 4.20 -4.33
N GLU A 189 -2.57 3.58 -3.68
CA GLU A 189 -3.98 3.96 -3.86
C GLU A 189 -4.26 5.42 -3.47
N SER A 190 -3.54 5.93 -2.46
CA SER A 190 -3.61 7.33 -2.06
C SER A 190 -3.22 8.28 -3.19
N TYR A 191 -2.17 7.96 -3.94
CA TYR A 191 -1.77 8.76 -5.10
C TYR A 191 -2.84 8.72 -6.20
N LYS A 192 -3.36 7.51 -6.51
CA LYS A 192 -4.39 7.34 -7.53
C LYS A 192 -5.68 8.10 -7.22
N ALA A 193 -6.06 8.14 -5.93
CA ALA A 193 -7.26 8.85 -5.48
C ALA A 193 -7.17 10.38 -5.68
N PHE A 194 -5.95 10.93 -5.66
CA PHE A 194 -5.70 12.37 -5.78
C PHE A 194 -4.97 12.75 -7.08
N SER A 195 -4.70 11.78 -7.98
CA SER A 195 -3.87 11.97 -9.16
C SER A 195 -4.36 13.09 -10.10
N GLU A 196 -5.67 13.27 -10.24
CA GLU A 196 -6.23 14.34 -11.09
C GLU A 196 -6.00 15.75 -10.50
N ALA A 197 -6.00 15.88 -9.18
CA ALA A 197 -5.73 17.15 -8.52
C ALA A 197 -4.23 17.43 -8.42
N VAL A 198 -3.45 16.43 -8.00
CA VAL A 198 -2.00 16.53 -7.79
C VAL A 198 -1.25 16.58 -9.13
N GLY A 199 -1.74 15.90 -10.18
CA GLY A 199 -1.08 15.84 -11.49
C GLY A 199 -0.91 17.24 -12.10
N ARG A 200 -1.92 18.10 -11.99
CA ARG A 200 -1.85 19.49 -12.50
C ARG A 200 -0.83 20.35 -11.75
N ASP A 201 -0.73 20.17 -10.43
CA ASP A 201 0.19 20.95 -9.60
C ASP A 201 1.65 20.46 -9.76
N ILE A 202 1.85 19.15 -9.99
CA ILE A 202 3.19 18.57 -10.24
C ILE A 202 3.72 18.94 -11.62
N GLU A 203 2.87 19.10 -12.63
CA GLU A 203 3.26 19.54 -13.96
C GLU A 203 3.65 21.02 -13.99
N ASP A 204 3.16 21.84 -13.06
CA ASP A 204 3.53 23.24 -12.91
C ASP A 204 4.86 23.38 -12.15
N LYS A 205 5.97 23.45 -12.93
CA LYS A 205 7.32 23.64 -12.37
C LYS A 205 7.41 24.86 -11.46
N LYS A 206 6.68 25.92 -11.73
CA LYS A 206 6.68 27.14 -10.92
C LYS A 206 6.02 26.92 -9.57
N ALA A 207 4.87 26.25 -9.55
CA ALA A 207 4.18 25.89 -8.32
C ALA A 207 5.04 25.02 -7.39
N LEU A 208 5.78 24.05 -7.96
CA LEU A 208 6.73 23.23 -7.22
C LEU A 208 7.91 24.04 -6.65
N GLU A 209 8.43 24.99 -7.43
CA GLU A 209 9.54 25.85 -6.98
C GLU A 209 9.07 26.82 -5.89
N ASP A 210 7.90 27.39 -6.03
CA ASP A 210 7.28 28.25 -5.02
C ASP A 210 7.03 27.48 -3.72
N TYR A 211 6.47 26.27 -3.80
CA TYR A 211 6.29 25.37 -2.64
C TYR A 211 7.61 24.99 -1.96
N LYS A 212 8.63 24.62 -2.75
CA LYS A 212 9.99 24.36 -2.22
C LYS A 212 10.52 25.57 -1.46
N ASN A 213 10.40 26.77 -2.03
CA ASN A 213 10.88 28.02 -1.41
C ASN A 213 10.13 28.34 -0.12
N GLU A 214 8.82 28.08 -0.06
CA GLU A 214 8.02 28.21 1.14
C GLU A 214 8.50 27.27 2.26
N LEU A 215 8.73 25.99 1.93
CA LEU A 215 9.25 25.00 2.89
C LEU A 215 10.63 25.40 3.42
N TYR A 216 11.56 25.84 2.55
CA TYR A 216 12.83 26.36 3.00
C TYR A 216 12.71 27.64 3.84
N GLY A 217 11.73 28.49 3.54
CA GLY A 217 11.41 29.65 4.36
C GLY A 217 11.01 29.26 5.78
N ILE A 218 10.16 28.24 5.91
CA ILE A 218 9.75 27.68 7.22
C ILE A 218 10.96 27.13 7.97
N ILE A 219 11.77 26.28 7.32
CA ILE A 219 12.96 25.69 7.92
C ILE A 219 13.90 26.80 8.47
N ARG A 220 14.25 27.80 7.65
CA ARG A 220 15.10 28.92 8.05
C ARG A 220 14.52 29.72 9.23
N SER A 221 13.19 29.89 9.24
CA SER A 221 12.53 30.62 10.33
C SER A 221 12.63 29.86 11.66
N VAL A 222 12.48 28.53 11.62
CA VAL A 222 12.63 27.65 12.79
C VAL A 222 14.10 27.66 13.28
N GLU A 223 15.05 27.54 12.37
CA GLU A 223 16.49 27.59 12.69
C GLU A 223 16.88 28.95 13.32
N ALA A 224 16.40 30.05 12.75
CA ALA A 224 16.65 31.39 13.29
C ALA A 224 16.04 31.56 14.69
N THR A 225 14.80 31.09 14.89
CA THR A 225 14.13 31.14 16.20
C THR A 225 14.86 30.27 17.24
N ALA A 226 15.29 29.08 16.84
CA ALA A 226 16.03 28.19 17.72
C ALA A 226 17.39 28.79 18.14
N LYS A 227 18.09 29.41 17.19
CA LYS A 227 19.34 30.11 17.45
C LYS A 227 19.14 31.30 18.42
N GLU A 228 18.12 32.13 18.17
CA GLU A 228 17.76 33.24 19.07
C GLU A 228 17.46 32.76 20.50
N LEU A 229 16.70 31.66 20.64
CA LEU A 229 16.42 31.06 21.94
C LEU A 229 17.71 30.55 22.63
N GLY A 230 18.62 29.94 21.88
CA GLY A 230 19.93 29.53 22.37
C GLY A 230 20.74 30.71 22.87
N GLU A 231 20.86 31.78 22.06
CA GLU A 231 21.58 33.02 22.41
C GLU A 231 20.97 33.69 23.66
N ARG A 232 19.65 33.79 23.75
CA ARG A 232 18.96 34.34 24.93
C ARG A 232 19.21 33.50 26.18
N GLY A 233 19.19 32.17 26.06
CA GLY A 233 19.51 31.27 27.16
C GLY A 233 20.97 31.47 27.66
N LEU A 234 21.93 31.51 26.77
CA LEU A 234 23.34 31.75 27.11
C LEU A 234 23.58 33.17 27.70
N ALA A 235 22.86 34.18 27.17
CA ALA A 235 22.91 35.55 27.72
C ALA A 235 22.41 35.58 29.19
N ILE A 236 21.41 34.85 29.54
CA ILE A 236 20.92 34.73 30.91
C ILE A 236 21.98 34.10 31.82
N LEU A 237 22.61 32.99 31.38
CA LEU A 237 23.71 32.36 32.12
C LEU A 237 24.86 33.32 32.34
N ASN A 238 25.29 33.99 31.28
CA ASN A 238 26.40 34.98 31.35
C ASN A 238 26.11 36.15 32.29
N LYS A 239 24.85 36.63 32.34
CA LYS A 239 24.44 37.69 33.27
C LYS A 239 24.70 37.35 34.74
N TYR A 240 24.61 36.05 35.08
CA TYR A 240 24.88 35.55 36.42
C TYR A 240 26.30 34.97 36.59
N GLY A 241 27.17 35.14 35.61
CA GLY A 241 28.56 34.63 35.66
C GLY A 241 28.67 33.11 35.55
N LEU A 242 27.60 32.44 35.05
CA LEU A 242 27.51 30.97 34.95
C LEU A 242 27.80 30.51 33.53
N LYS A 243 28.44 29.35 33.42
CA LYS A 243 28.67 28.65 32.16
C LYS A 243 27.79 27.36 32.11
N VAL A 244 27.53 26.87 30.94
CA VAL A 244 26.78 25.60 30.72
C VAL A 244 27.45 24.43 31.48
N THR A 245 28.79 24.48 31.64
CA THR A 245 29.58 23.45 32.32
C THR A 245 29.48 23.52 33.86
N ASP A 246 28.97 24.59 34.43
CA ASP A 246 28.87 24.77 35.88
C ASP A 246 27.63 23.99 36.45
N PHE A 247 26.80 23.48 35.57
CA PHE A 247 25.64 22.69 35.96
C PHE A 247 25.95 21.20 36.03
N LYS A 248 25.14 20.46 36.78
CA LYS A 248 25.29 19.01 36.94
C LYS A 248 25.42 18.28 35.60
N GLY A 249 26.49 17.53 35.45
CA GLY A 249 26.85 16.86 34.21
C GLY A 249 27.98 17.52 33.43
N GLY A 250 28.39 18.76 33.78
CA GLY A 250 29.48 19.50 33.12
C GLY A 250 29.28 19.58 31.62
N SER A 251 30.20 19.07 30.83
CA SER A 251 30.10 18.99 29.36
C SER A 251 28.95 18.11 28.84
N ARG A 252 28.34 17.31 29.70
CA ARG A 252 27.15 16.50 29.41
C ARG A 252 25.88 17.09 30.00
N SER A 253 25.94 18.31 30.52
CA SER A 253 24.75 18.99 31.04
C SER A 253 23.65 19.10 29.97
N PRO A 254 22.38 18.94 30.32
CA PRO A 254 21.26 19.21 29.41
C PRO A 254 21.28 20.63 28.80
N LEU A 255 21.89 21.59 29.52
CA LEU A 255 22.00 22.99 29.07
C LEU A 255 22.99 23.16 27.87
N THR A 256 23.81 22.13 27.55
CA THR A 256 24.60 22.11 26.31
C THR A 256 23.74 22.18 25.04
N LEU A 257 22.44 21.95 25.16
CA LEU A 257 21.49 22.19 24.07
C LEU A 257 21.53 23.66 23.60
N LEU A 258 21.70 24.61 24.51
CA LEU A 258 21.79 26.04 24.18
C LEU A 258 22.98 26.34 23.24
N ASP A 259 24.16 25.79 23.54
CA ASP A 259 25.34 25.94 22.67
C ASP A 259 25.09 25.31 21.28
N ARG A 260 24.46 24.15 21.23
CA ARG A 260 24.16 23.46 19.97
C ARG A 260 23.17 24.23 19.12
N LEU A 261 22.10 24.81 19.72
CA LEU A 261 21.15 25.63 18.99
C LEU A 261 21.81 26.87 18.37
N VAL A 262 22.75 27.51 19.08
CA VAL A 262 23.53 28.62 18.54
C VAL A 262 24.44 28.17 17.39
N GLN A 263 24.97 26.94 17.43
CA GLN A 263 25.80 26.37 16.37
C GLN A 263 24.96 25.83 15.18
N GLY A 264 23.64 25.92 15.25
CA GLY A 264 22.75 25.43 14.20
C GLY A 264 22.46 23.92 14.27
N GLU A 265 22.88 23.24 15.35
CA GLU A 265 22.54 21.84 15.56
C GLU A 265 21.11 21.70 16.10
N MET A 266 20.16 21.39 15.21
CA MET A 266 18.77 21.13 15.58
C MET A 266 18.62 19.70 16.11
N LYS A 267 18.60 19.56 17.44
CA LYS A 267 18.30 18.29 18.12
C LYS A 267 17.10 18.46 19.04
N GLU A 268 16.31 17.40 19.12
CA GLU A 268 15.22 17.36 20.10
C GLU A 268 15.77 17.51 21.51
N PRO A 269 15.10 18.33 22.37
CA PRO A 269 15.46 18.43 23.77
C PRO A 269 15.37 17.06 24.46
N SER A 270 16.38 16.71 25.26
CA SER A 270 16.31 15.49 26.04
C SER A 270 15.16 15.54 27.07
N ALA A 271 14.62 14.36 27.44
CA ALA A 271 13.60 14.28 28.48
C ALA A 271 14.04 14.96 29.80
N THR A 272 15.35 14.94 30.09
CA THR A 272 15.95 15.63 31.23
C THR A 272 15.87 17.15 31.08
N PHE A 273 16.08 17.69 29.87
CA PHE A 273 15.97 19.13 29.63
C PHE A 273 14.49 19.59 29.73
N ILE A 274 13.56 18.81 29.20
CA ILE A 274 12.11 19.09 29.32
C ILE A 274 11.69 19.05 30.78
N GLY A 275 12.15 18.07 31.55
CA GLY A 275 11.87 17.95 33.00
C GLY A 275 12.44 19.08 33.85
N LEU A 276 13.45 19.83 33.35
CA LEU A 276 13.95 21.02 34.02
C LEU A 276 12.93 22.18 34.06
N ALA A 277 12.07 22.27 33.07
CA ALA A 277 11.01 23.27 33.02
C ALA A 277 10.00 23.07 34.18
N ASP A 278 9.76 21.81 34.58
CA ASP A 278 8.79 21.44 35.59
C ASP A 278 9.40 21.34 36.99
N ASN A 279 10.72 21.16 37.12
CA ASN A 279 11.38 20.92 38.41
C ASN A 279 12.81 21.46 38.49
N CYS A 280 12.95 22.76 38.71
CA CYS A 280 14.24 23.47 38.83
C CYS A 280 15.14 22.97 39.99
N LEU A 281 14.60 22.28 40.98
CA LEU A 281 15.34 21.84 42.17
C LEU A 281 16.26 20.62 41.93
N LEU A 282 16.11 19.92 40.81
CA LEU A 282 16.95 18.76 40.50
C LEU A 282 18.42 19.11 40.16
N TYR A 283 18.77 20.40 39.98
CA TYR A 283 20.07 20.83 39.49
C TYR A 283 20.81 21.82 40.42
N THR A 284 20.23 22.18 41.55
CA THR A 284 20.83 23.06 42.58
C THR A 284 21.26 22.32 43.83
N SER A 285 21.63 21.07 43.75
CA SER A 285 22.20 20.35 44.86
C SER A 285 23.73 20.58 44.90
N PRO A 286 24.32 20.92 46.03
CA PRO A 286 25.73 21.17 46.20
C PRO A 286 26.62 20.02 45.81
#